data_fc0ffa53e43290f29ed2906f9df59560
#
_entry.id   fc0ffa53e43290f29ed2906f9df59560
#
_cell.length_a   1.000
_cell.length_b   1.000
_cell.length_c   1.000
_cell.angle_alpha   90.00
_cell.angle_beta   90.00
_cell.angle_gamma   90.00
#
_symmetry.space_group_name_H-M   'P 1'
#
loop_
_entity.id
_entity.type
_entity.pdbx_description
1 polymer ?
#
loop_
_entity_poly.entity_id
_entity_poly.type
_entity_poly.pdbx_seq_one_letter_code
_entity_poly.pdbx_strand_id
1 'polypeptide(L)'
;TVAFLHAQIQNGAWRDWLPSERSLCELLLVSRNTLRAALVQMKTAGWIRPVHGIGNQIIASHAADRARPRSQDVALLTPEPIERLRPMQNLWIDDMRALLGERGMRLRVFHGHHYFGANPGPALKKLVARNLHGCWILMRANESVQRWFSKNELPCIVAGSTYPGLDLPFRDLDHRAMCRHAAGILIGFGHRRIVMLTQKTRRAGDLES
;
A
#
# COMPACT_ATOMS: atom_id res chain seq x y z
N THR A 1 -11.97 -20.19 -7.37
CA THR A 1 -11.48 -21.18 -6.37
C THR A 1 -10.15 -20.70 -5.76
N VAL A 2 -9.08 -20.45 -6.55
CA VAL A 2 -7.77 -20.00 -6.02
C VAL A 2 -7.90 -18.70 -5.21
N ALA A 3 -8.53 -17.66 -5.78
CA ALA A 3 -8.72 -16.38 -5.11
C ALA A 3 -9.45 -16.52 -3.75
N PHE A 4 -10.44 -17.39 -3.67
CA PHE A 4 -11.16 -17.67 -2.43
C PHE A 4 -10.26 -18.35 -1.40
N LEU A 5 -9.56 -19.44 -1.77
CA LEU A 5 -8.63 -20.14 -0.88
C LEU A 5 -7.57 -19.18 -0.34
N HIS A 6 -7.02 -18.35 -1.21
CA HIS A 6 -6.05 -17.34 -0.88
C HIS A 6 -6.61 -16.32 0.13
N ALA A 7 -7.83 -15.80 -0.12
CA ALA A 7 -8.49 -14.87 0.78
C ALA A 7 -8.75 -15.49 2.17
N GLN A 8 -9.16 -16.76 2.25
CA GLN A 8 -9.40 -17.45 3.52
C GLN A 8 -8.11 -17.65 4.34
N ILE A 9 -6.99 -17.96 3.67
CA ILE A 9 -5.67 -18.02 4.31
C ILE A 9 -5.26 -16.63 4.80
N GLN A 10 -5.44 -15.60 3.99
CA GLN A 10 -5.10 -14.22 4.35
C GLN A 10 -5.92 -13.68 5.52
N ASN A 11 -7.20 -14.01 5.57
CA ASN A 11 -8.10 -13.59 6.65
C ASN A 11 -7.92 -14.42 7.93
N GLY A 12 -7.02 -15.41 7.93
CA GLY A 12 -6.73 -16.23 9.10
C GLY A 12 -7.85 -17.25 9.43
N ALA A 13 -8.79 -17.50 8.52
CA ALA A 13 -9.81 -18.52 8.68
C ALA A 13 -9.19 -19.92 8.81
N TRP A 14 -8.08 -20.15 8.14
CA TRP A 14 -7.24 -21.35 8.28
C TRP A 14 -5.81 -20.91 8.61
N ARG A 15 -5.22 -21.50 9.66
CA ARG A 15 -3.91 -21.07 10.18
C ARG A 15 -2.76 -21.99 9.78
N ASP A 16 -2.87 -23.27 10.11
CA ASP A 16 -1.77 -24.21 9.93
C ASP A 16 -2.03 -25.21 8.80
N TRP A 17 -3.30 -25.57 8.62
CA TRP A 17 -3.71 -26.59 7.67
C TRP A 17 -4.96 -26.16 6.90
N LEU A 18 -4.99 -26.51 5.61
CA LEU A 18 -6.25 -26.42 4.86
C LEU A 18 -7.21 -27.52 5.31
N PRO A 19 -8.53 -27.28 5.26
CA PRO A 19 -9.53 -28.35 5.39
C PRO A 19 -9.31 -29.46 4.37
N SER A 20 -9.88 -30.64 4.63
CA SER A 20 -9.79 -31.76 3.70
C SER A 20 -10.29 -31.40 2.30
N GLU A 21 -9.76 -32.06 1.24
CA GLU A 21 -10.25 -31.84 -0.12
C GLU A 21 -11.79 -32.04 -0.22
N ARG A 22 -12.32 -32.99 0.54
CA ARG A 22 -13.77 -33.25 0.58
C ARG A 22 -14.51 -32.02 1.15
N SER A 23 -14.09 -31.55 2.30
CA SER A 23 -14.71 -30.38 2.95
C SER A 23 -14.59 -29.12 2.09
N LEU A 24 -13.44 -28.94 1.39
CA LEU A 24 -13.25 -27.83 0.47
C LEU A 24 -14.14 -27.93 -0.78
N CYS A 25 -14.36 -29.14 -1.32
CA CYS A 25 -15.29 -29.32 -2.42
C CYS A 25 -16.72 -29.01 -2.03
N GLU A 26 -17.15 -29.43 -0.83
CA GLU A 26 -18.47 -29.15 -0.28
C GLU A 26 -18.65 -27.63 -0.02
N LEU A 27 -17.66 -27.00 0.59
CA LEU A 27 -17.69 -25.55 0.91
C LEU A 27 -17.72 -24.68 -0.35
N LEU A 28 -16.98 -25.06 -1.38
CA LEU A 28 -16.80 -24.27 -2.59
C LEU A 28 -17.76 -24.66 -3.72
N LEU A 29 -18.53 -25.73 -3.53
CA LEU A 29 -19.41 -26.31 -4.55
C LEU A 29 -18.70 -26.58 -5.88
N VAL A 30 -17.46 -27.11 -5.80
CA VAL A 30 -16.63 -27.43 -6.98
C VAL A 30 -16.29 -28.91 -7.03
N SER A 31 -15.96 -29.38 -8.25
CA SER A 31 -15.47 -30.75 -8.44
C SER A 31 -14.07 -30.95 -7.83
N ARG A 32 -13.74 -32.20 -7.49
CA ARG A 32 -12.38 -32.55 -7.02
C ARG A 32 -11.28 -32.14 -8.00
N ASN A 33 -11.54 -32.26 -9.32
CA ASN A 33 -10.55 -31.90 -10.34
C ASN A 33 -10.32 -30.38 -10.35
N THR A 34 -11.36 -29.58 -10.22
CA THR A 34 -11.28 -28.11 -10.14
C THR A 34 -10.52 -27.69 -8.87
N LEU A 35 -10.81 -28.34 -7.73
CA LEU A 35 -10.11 -28.05 -6.49
C LEU A 35 -8.62 -28.40 -6.59
N ARG A 36 -8.28 -29.61 -7.12
CA ARG A 36 -6.88 -30.03 -7.27
C ARG A 36 -6.07 -29.13 -8.18
N ALA A 37 -6.66 -28.65 -9.28
CA ALA A 37 -6.01 -27.65 -10.14
C ALA A 37 -5.69 -26.37 -9.38
N ALA A 38 -6.62 -25.90 -8.52
CA ALA A 38 -6.39 -24.75 -7.66
C ALA A 38 -5.29 -24.99 -6.61
N LEU A 39 -5.29 -26.17 -5.97
CA LEU A 39 -4.25 -26.53 -4.99
C LEU A 39 -2.85 -26.64 -5.63
N VAL A 40 -2.76 -27.11 -6.88
CA VAL A 40 -1.49 -27.12 -7.63
C VAL A 40 -0.98 -25.71 -7.84
N GLN A 41 -1.85 -24.75 -8.24
CA GLN A 41 -1.46 -23.34 -8.38
C GLN A 41 -0.99 -22.74 -7.06
N MET A 42 -1.72 -22.99 -5.95
CA MET A 42 -1.35 -22.55 -4.62
C MET A 42 -0.01 -23.14 -4.14
N LYS A 43 0.28 -24.39 -4.48
CA LYS A 43 1.57 -25.04 -4.22
C LYS A 43 2.70 -24.39 -5.02
N THR A 44 2.50 -24.18 -6.32
CA THR A 44 3.50 -23.52 -7.19
C THR A 44 3.79 -22.10 -6.73
N ALA A 45 2.77 -21.36 -6.26
CA ALA A 45 2.90 -20.04 -5.69
C ALA A 45 3.48 -20.02 -4.26
N GLY A 46 3.81 -21.19 -3.67
CA GLY A 46 4.43 -21.29 -2.35
C GLY A 46 3.50 -21.05 -1.15
N TRP A 47 2.19 -21.03 -1.36
CA TRP A 47 1.21 -20.79 -0.28
C TRP A 47 0.95 -22.00 0.60
N ILE A 48 1.06 -23.19 0.01
CA ILE A 48 0.82 -24.45 0.70
C ILE A 48 1.91 -25.47 0.37
N ARG A 49 2.12 -26.42 1.28
CA ARG A 49 2.99 -27.59 1.11
C ARG A 49 2.19 -28.85 1.39
N PRO A 50 2.09 -29.79 0.45
CA PRO A 50 1.46 -31.07 0.73
C PRO A 50 2.34 -31.88 1.69
N VAL A 51 1.71 -32.45 2.73
CA VAL A 51 2.33 -33.39 3.66
C VAL A 51 1.63 -34.71 3.50
N HIS A 52 2.40 -35.75 3.14
CA HIS A 52 1.86 -37.08 2.85
C HIS A 52 1.07 -37.62 4.04
N GLY A 53 -0.15 -38.10 3.79
CA GLY A 53 -1.02 -38.71 4.81
C GLY A 53 -1.71 -37.72 5.74
N ILE A 54 -1.39 -36.40 5.70
CA ILE A 54 -1.93 -35.39 6.63
C ILE A 54 -2.78 -34.36 5.89
N GLY A 55 -2.29 -33.81 4.77
CA GLY A 55 -3.01 -32.79 4.02
C GLY A 55 -2.11 -31.67 3.47
N ASN A 56 -2.71 -30.52 3.22
CA ASN A 56 -1.99 -29.33 2.72
C ASN A 56 -1.69 -28.38 3.88
N GLN A 57 -0.43 -28.31 4.26
CA GLN A 57 0.06 -27.35 5.26
C GLN A 57 0.18 -25.98 4.67
N ILE A 58 -0.33 -24.97 5.37
CA ILE A 58 -0.18 -23.55 5.01
C ILE A 58 1.25 -23.12 5.37
N ILE A 59 1.98 -22.54 4.40
CA ILE A 59 3.35 -22.10 4.65
C ILE A 59 3.30 -20.77 5.39
N ALA A 60 3.66 -20.81 6.66
CA ALA A 60 3.57 -19.70 7.61
C ALA A 60 4.40 -18.46 7.22
N SER A 61 5.36 -18.56 6.30
CA SER A 61 6.13 -17.40 5.82
C SER A 61 5.25 -16.34 5.13
N HIS A 62 4.12 -16.75 4.57
CA HIS A 62 3.13 -15.83 3.99
C HIS A 62 1.96 -15.53 4.95
N ALA A 63 1.73 -16.40 5.95
CA ALA A 63 0.67 -16.24 6.93
C ALA A 63 1.16 -15.53 8.22
N ALA A 64 2.39 -15.77 8.65
CA ALA A 64 2.91 -15.27 9.93
C ALA A 64 3.20 -13.77 9.91
N ASP A 65 3.60 -13.19 8.79
CA ASP A 65 3.81 -11.73 8.68
C ASP A 65 2.50 -10.95 8.53
N ARG A 66 1.40 -11.64 8.14
CA ARG A 66 0.08 -11.04 7.96
C ARG A 66 -0.92 -11.39 9.08
N ALA A 67 -0.61 -12.38 9.92
CA ALA A 67 -1.49 -12.88 10.99
C ALA A 67 -1.31 -12.20 12.36
N ARG A 68 -0.45 -11.18 12.46
CA ARG A 68 -0.61 -10.23 13.57
C ARG A 68 -1.86 -9.42 13.28
N PRO A 69 -2.82 -9.30 14.22
CA PRO A 69 -3.97 -8.43 14.02
C PRO A 69 -3.42 -7.04 13.74
N ARG A 70 -3.44 -6.67 12.44
CA ARG A 70 -3.10 -5.31 12.06
C ARG A 70 -4.15 -4.45 12.73
N SER A 71 -3.71 -3.48 13.51
CA SER A 71 -4.57 -2.43 14.00
C SER A 71 -5.37 -1.91 12.81
N GLN A 72 -6.67 -1.67 12.97
CA GLN A 72 -7.48 -1.00 11.96
C GLN A 72 -7.02 0.45 11.77
N ASP A 73 -6.09 0.92 12.62
CA ASP A 73 -5.52 2.25 12.52
C ASP A 73 -4.69 2.42 11.25
N VAL A 74 -4.73 3.62 10.70
CA VAL A 74 -3.96 4.04 9.53
C VAL A 74 -2.76 4.87 10.00
N ALA A 75 -1.59 4.61 9.43
CA ALA A 75 -0.39 5.39 9.69
C ALA A 75 -0.14 6.40 8.58
N LEU A 76 0.13 7.65 8.93
CA LEU A 76 0.65 8.68 8.03
C LEU A 76 2.14 8.86 8.31
N LEU A 77 2.98 8.66 7.29
CA LEU A 77 4.41 8.89 7.37
C LEU A 77 4.79 10.15 6.57
N THR A 78 5.43 11.11 7.23
CA THR A 78 5.85 12.39 6.65
C THR A 78 7.26 12.79 7.10
N PRO A 79 8.06 13.51 6.28
CA PRO A 79 9.40 13.95 6.69
C PRO A 79 9.39 14.98 7.80
N GLU A 80 8.37 15.80 7.87
CA GLU A 80 8.26 16.93 8.81
C GLU A 80 7.07 16.75 9.74
N PRO A 81 7.12 17.32 10.96
CA PRO A 81 5.98 17.37 11.85
C PRO A 81 4.80 18.15 11.24
N ILE A 82 3.58 17.86 11.69
CA ILE A 82 2.35 18.42 11.13
C ILE A 82 2.39 19.95 11.16
N GLU A 83 2.92 20.53 12.21
CA GLU A 83 2.99 21.99 12.44
C GLU A 83 3.83 22.72 11.37
N ARG A 84 4.70 22.00 10.67
CA ARG A 84 5.53 22.53 9.56
C ARG A 84 4.98 22.22 8.19
N LEU A 85 3.87 21.51 8.10
CA LEU A 85 3.20 21.25 6.84
C LEU A 85 2.48 22.50 6.35
N ARG A 86 2.18 22.54 5.04
CA ARG A 86 1.40 23.62 4.45
C ARG A 86 -0.05 23.58 4.97
N PRO A 87 -0.74 24.71 5.13
CA PRO A 87 -2.11 24.76 5.64
C PRO A 87 -3.07 23.78 4.94
N MET A 88 -3.00 23.67 3.62
CA MET A 88 -3.82 22.76 2.84
C MET A 88 -3.58 21.28 3.21
N GLN A 89 -2.33 20.91 3.55
CA GLN A 89 -2.00 19.56 3.98
C GLN A 89 -2.58 19.25 5.36
N ASN A 90 -2.62 20.24 6.25
CA ASN A 90 -3.22 20.09 7.57
C ASN A 90 -4.74 19.90 7.47
N LEU A 91 -5.42 20.69 6.64
CA LEU A 91 -6.86 20.52 6.38
C LEU A 91 -7.15 19.11 5.85
N TRP A 92 -6.39 18.65 4.88
CA TRP A 92 -6.53 17.30 4.35
C TRP A 92 -6.30 16.20 5.42
N ILE A 93 -5.34 16.39 6.32
CA ILE A 93 -5.09 15.45 7.42
C ILE A 93 -6.26 15.45 8.42
N ASP A 94 -6.83 16.60 8.71
CA ASP A 94 -7.96 16.71 9.63
C ASP A 94 -9.23 16.11 9.04
N ASP A 95 -9.51 16.33 7.76
CA ASP A 95 -10.60 15.67 7.04
C ASP A 95 -10.44 14.16 7.06
N MET A 96 -9.21 13.67 6.85
CA MET A 96 -8.94 12.24 6.90
C MET A 96 -9.12 11.66 8.30
N ARG A 97 -8.74 12.40 9.36
CA ARG A 97 -9.00 11.98 10.74
C ARG A 97 -10.49 11.85 11.02
N ALA A 98 -11.29 12.82 10.56
CA ALA A 98 -12.74 12.79 10.70
C ALA A 98 -13.34 11.57 9.99
N LEU A 99 -13.03 11.37 8.71
CA LEU A 99 -13.52 10.26 7.90
C LEU A 99 -13.11 8.87 8.44
N LEU A 100 -11.91 8.74 8.97
CA LEU A 100 -11.46 7.50 9.61
C LEU A 100 -12.16 7.29 10.95
N GLY A 101 -12.37 8.36 11.73
CA GLY A 101 -13.08 8.34 13.01
C GLY A 101 -14.52 7.85 12.86
N GLU A 102 -15.25 8.28 11.83
CA GLU A 102 -16.58 7.79 11.49
C GLU A 102 -16.64 6.27 11.27
N ARG A 103 -15.52 5.67 10.90
CA ARG A 103 -15.36 4.21 10.67
C ARG A 103 -14.73 3.48 11.85
N GLY A 104 -14.57 4.13 12.99
CA GLY A 104 -13.92 3.56 14.18
C GLY A 104 -12.40 3.35 14.02
N MET A 105 -11.78 3.94 13.00
CA MET A 105 -10.34 3.88 12.74
C MET A 105 -9.65 5.16 13.23
N ARG A 106 -8.35 5.07 13.50
CA ARG A 106 -7.56 6.24 13.92
C ARG A 106 -6.42 6.49 12.95
N LEU A 107 -6.12 7.77 12.70
CA LEU A 107 -4.92 8.20 11.99
C LEU A 107 -3.79 8.46 12.98
N ARG A 108 -2.71 7.70 12.88
CA ARG A 108 -1.48 7.94 13.64
C ARG A 108 -0.42 8.54 12.74
N VAL A 109 0.17 9.65 13.19
CA VAL A 109 1.17 10.38 12.40
C VAL A 109 2.57 10.06 12.92
N PHE A 110 3.45 9.70 12.00
CA PHE A 110 4.87 9.48 12.21
C PHE A 110 5.66 10.44 11.33
N HIS A 111 6.62 11.12 11.91
CA HIS A 111 7.44 12.07 11.19
C HIS A 111 8.93 11.94 11.54
N GLY A 112 9.77 12.38 10.62
CA GLY A 112 11.20 12.45 10.85
C GLY A 112 12.02 12.29 9.57
N HIS A 113 12.97 13.18 9.37
CA HIS A 113 13.85 13.16 8.20
C HIS A 113 14.68 11.88 8.08
N HIS A 114 14.97 11.20 9.20
CA HIS A 114 15.73 9.95 9.20
C HIS A 114 15.00 8.79 8.51
N TYR A 115 13.68 8.86 8.36
CA TYR A 115 12.90 7.91 7.56
C TYR A 115 13.00 8.16 6.05
N PHE A 116 13.50 9.35 5.64
CA PHE A 116 13.54 9.82 4.26
C PHE A 116 14.97 10.03 3.75
N GLY A 117 15.97 9.52 4.46
CA GLY A 117 17.37 9.58 4.05
C GLY A 117 17.67 8.66 2.86
N ALA A 118 18.93 8.61 2.44
CA ALA A 118 19.39 7.77 1.34
C ALA A 118 19.25 6.26 1.63
N ASN A 119 19.38 5.87 2.91
CA ASN A 119 19.20 4.48 3.35
C ASN A 119 18.17 4.41 4.50
N PRO A 120 16.86 4.51 4.22
CA PRO A 120 15.82 4.55 5.25
C PRO A 120 15.49 3.17 5.85
N GLY A 121 15.96 2.08 5.24
CA GLY A 121 15.58 0.71 5.55
C GLY A 121 15.63 0.33 7.02
N PRO A 122 16.74 0.52 7.74
CA PRO A 122 16.84 0.18 9.16
C PRO A 122 15.83 0.94 10.05
N ALA A 123 15.63 2.24 9.77
CA ALA A 123 14.69 3.08 10.52
C ALA A 123 13.24 2.68 10.22
N LEU A 124 12.89 2.46 8.96
CA LEU A 124 11.56 2.02 8.55
C LEU A 124 11.23 0.63 9.07
N LYS A 125 12.18 -0.32 9.04
CA LYS A 125 12.01 -1.66 9.60
C LYS A 125 11.65 -1.59 11.09
N LYS A 126 12.37 -0.76 11.85
CA LYS A 126 12.12 -0.57 13.29
C LYS A 126 10.77 0.11 13.55
N LEU A 127 10.41 1.10 12.71
CA LEU A 127 9.14 1.82 12.81
C LEU A 127 7.96 0.86 12.58
N VAL A 128 7.97 0.12 11.47
CA VAL A 128 6.89 -0.80 11.09
C VAL A 128 6.77 -1.97 12.07
N ALA A 129 7.89 -2.53 12.54
CA ALA A 129 7.88 -3.63 13.49
C ALA A 129 7.24 -3.27 14.85
N ARG A 130 7.36 -1.99 15.24
CA ARG A 130 6.76 -1.48 16.50
C ARG A 130 5.32 -1.01 16.34
N ASN A 131 4.90 -0.74 15.12
CA ASN A 131 3.63 -0.10 14.82
C ASN A 131 2.92 -0.89 13.71
N LEU A 132 2.12 -1.87 14.11
CA LEU A 132 1.38 -2.74 13.18
C LEU A 132 0.09 -2.04 12.76
N HIS A 133 0.17 -1.23 11.71
CA HIS A 133 -0.99 -0.55 11.14
C HIS A 133 -1.58 -1.33 9.95
N GLY A 134 -2.89 -1.15 9.71
CA GLY A 134 -3.57 -1.76 8.58
C GLY A 134 -3.08 -1.23 7.23
N CYS A 135 -2.79 0.07 7.18
CA CYS A 135 -2.28 0.74 5.98
C CYS A 135 -1.36 1.90 6.34
N TRP A 136 -0.42 2.20 5.45
CA TRP A 136 0.49 3.34 5.56
C TRP A 136 0.19 4.36 4.45
N ILE A 137 0.03 5.61 4.82
CA ILE A 137 -0.05 6.73 3.88
C ILE A 137 1.33 7.39 3.82
N LEU A 138 1.92 7.39 2.65
CA LEU A 138 3.27 7.91 2.42
C LEU A 138 3.17 9.31 1.83
N MET A 139 3.32 10.33 2.67
CA MET A 139 3.26 11.73 2.25
C MET A 139 4.68 12.26 1.97
N ARG A 140 4.85 12.91 0.81
CA ARG A 140 6.14 13.48 0.36
C ARG A 140 7.27 12.43 0.35
N ALA A 141 6.91 11.16 0.13
CA ALA A 141 7.86 10.06 0.12
C ALA A 141 8.79 10.14 -1.09
N ASN A 142 10.09 10.08 -0.82
CA ASN A 142 11.11 9.96 -1.85
C ASN A 142 11.19 8.52 -2.39
N GLU A 143 11.98 8.33 -3.43
CA GLU A 143 12.12 7.04 -4.11
C GLU A 143 12.57 5.92 -3.16
N SER A 144 13.52 6.20 -2.27
CA SER A 144 14.04 5.21 -1.32
C SER A 144 12.97 4.67 -0.38
N VAL A 145 12.08 5.54 0.10
CA VAL A 145 10.93 5.16 0.94
C VAL A 145 9.94 4.33 0.16
N GLN A 146 9.54 4.81 -1.02
CA GLN A 146 8.56 4.09 -1.86
C GLN A 146 9.08 2.71 -2.25
N ARG A 147 10.33 2.59 -2.70
CA ARG A 147 10.97 1.30 -3.02
C ARG A 147 11.03 0.37 -1.81
N TRP A 148 11.32 0.90 -0.63
CA TRP A 148 11.36 0.09 0.58
C TRP A 148 9.98 -0.49 0.93
N PHE A 149 8.91 0.30 0.85
CA PHE A 149 7.54 -0.17 1.08
C PHE A 149 7.09 -1.18 0.04
N SER A 150 7.39 -0.94 -1.24
CA SER A 150 7.11 -1.86 -2.35
C SER A 150 7.83 -3.19 -2.15
N LYS A 151 9.14 -3.17 -1.91
CA LYS A 151 9.97 -4.38 -1.72
C LYS A 151 9.52 -5.23 -0.52
N ASN A 152 8.99 -4.60 0.54
CA ASN A 152 8.51 -5.32 1.72
C ASN A 152 7.01 -5.63 1.66
N GLU A 153 6.36 -5.40 0.52
CA GLU A 153 4.93 -5.68 0.26
C GLU A 153 4.00 -5.15 1.37
N LEU A 154 4.33 -3.98 1.92
CA LEU A 154 3.55 -3.38 2.99
C LEU A 154 2.34 -2.65 2.40
N PRO A 155 1.14 -2.82 2.99
CA PRO A 155 -0.03 -2.07 2.56
C PRO A 155 0.23 -0.57 2.71
N CYS A 156 0.29 0.14 1.58
CA CYS A 156 0.48 1.58 1.59
C CYS A 156 -0.23 2.24 0.41
N ILE A 157 -0.44 3.54 0.54
CA ILE A 157 -0.86 4.44 -0.54
C ILE A 157 0.08 5.65 -0.53
N VAL A 158 0.52 6.07 -1.69
CA VAL A 158 1.34 7.28 -1.85
C VAL A 158 0.43 8.50 -1.98
N ALA A 159 0.54 9.46 -1.05
CA ALA A 159 -0.06 10.78 -1.18
C ALA A 159 0.89 11.68 -1.98
N GLY A 160 0.72 11.64 -3.29
CA GLY A 160 1.60 12.17 -4.33
C GLY A 160 1.80 11.13 -5.43
N SER A 161 2.68 11.39 -6.38
CA SER A 161 3.01 10.49 -7.49
C SER A 161 3.99 9.40 -7.07
N THR A 162 3.96 8.27 -7.78
CA THR A 162 4.94 7.18 -7.65
C THR A 162 6.13 7.41 -8.57
N TYR A 163 7.30 6.88 -8.17
CA TYR A 163 8.47 6.89 -9.04
C TYR A 163 8.38 5.82 -10.13
N PRO A 164 9.01 6.03 -11.29
CA PRO A 164 8.99 5.08 -12.40
C PRO A 164 9.40 3.67 -11.97
N GLY A 165 8.67 2.67 -12.45
CA GLY A 165 8.91 1.26 -12.14
C GLY A 165 8.43 0.81 -10.75
N LEU A 166 7.65 1.62 -10.05
CA LEU A 166 6.98 1.25 -8.80
C LEU A 166 5.48 1.12 -9.02
N ASP A 167 4.96 -0.07 -8.73
CA ASP A 167 3.52 -0.36 -8.76
C ASP A 167 2.94 -0.23 -7.34
N LEU A 168 2.76 1.01 -6.90
CA LEU A 168 2.12 1.36 -5.64
C LEU A 168 0.84 2.15 -5.90
N PRO A 169 -0.23 1.90 -5.14
CA PRO A 169 -1.41 2.75 -5.22
C PRO A 169 -1.05 4.19 -4.82
N PHE A 170 -1.53 5.15 -5.59
CA PHE A 170 -1.26 6.56 -5.33
C PHE A 170 -2.47 7.45 -5.59
N ARG A 171 -2.42 8.64 -5.03
CA ARG A 171 -3.34 9.75 -5.32
C ARG A 171 -2.53 11.04 -5.40
N ASP A 172 -2.63 11.72 -6.52
CA ASP A 172 -2.00 13.03 -6.74
C ASP A 172 -2.94 13.93 -7.54
N LEU A 173 -2.59 15.20 -7.61
CA LEU A 173 -3.23 16.15 -8.50
C LEU A 173 -2.78 15.86 -9.94
N ASP A 174 -3.68 16.01 -10.89
CA ASP A 174 -3.32 15.96 -12.31
C ASP A 174 -2.63 17.28 -12.70
N HIS A 175 -1.35 17.37 -12.36
CA HIS A 175 -0.53 18.56 -12.64
C HIS A 175 -0.48 18.87 -14.14
N ARG A 176 -0.45 17.84 -15.00
CA ARG A 176 -0.43 17.99 -16.45
C ARG A 176 -1.72 18.63 -16.96
N ALA A 177 -2.89 18.16 -16.52
CA ALA A 177 -4.17 18.75 -16.87
C ALA A 177 -4.28 20.19 -16.34
N MET A 178 -3.83 20.43 -15.11
CA MET A 178 -3.82 21.76 -14.51
C MET A 178 -2.96 22.75 -15.31
N CYS A 179 -1.72 22.37 -15.66
CA CYS A 179 -0.83 23.22 -16.45
C CYS A 179 -1.38 23.47 -17.85
N ARG A 180 -1.94 22.44 -18.50
CA ARG A 180 -2.58 22.59 -19.81
C ARG A 180 -3.77 23.56 -19.75
N HIS A 181 -4.60 23.43 -18.74
CA HIS A 181 -5.76 24.31 -18.53
C HIS A 181 -5.32 25.75 -18.30
N ALA A 182 -4.37 25.99 -17.39
CA ALA A 182 -3.85 27.32 -17.11
C ALA A 182 -3.20 27.97 -18.36
N ALA A 183 -2.39 27.22 -19.11
CA ALA A 183 -1.80 27.67 -20.35
C ALA A 183 -2.89 28.02 -21.40
N GLY A 184 -3.94 27.20 -21.53
CA GLY A 184 -5.06 27.46 -22.43
C GLY A 184 -5.79 28.75 -22.09
N ILE A 185 -6.03 29.05 -20.80
CA ILE A 185 -6.64 30.30 -20.36
C ILE A 185 -5.77 31.51 -20.75
N LEU A 186 -4.45 31.44 -20.47
CA LEU A 186 -3.53 32.52 -20.82
C LEU A 186 -3.45 32.76 -22.32
N ILE A 187 -3.42 31.70 -23.13
CA ILE A 187 -3.44 31.78 -24.58
C ILE A 187 -4.76 32.42 -25.06
N GLY A 188 -5.89 32.03 -24.46
CA GLY A 188 -7.21 32.63 -24.76
C GLY A 188 -7.28 34.12 -24.46
N PHE A 189 -6.55 34.61 -23.46
CA PHE A 189 -6.38 36.05 -23.18
C PHE A 189 -5.36 36.74 -24.11
N GLY A 190 -4.81 36.06 -25.09
CA GLY A 190 -3.87 36.61 -26.07
C GLY A 190 -2.41 36.60 -25.66
N HIS A 191 -2.07 36.02 -24.51
CA HIS A 191 -0.66 35.89 -24.10
C HIS A 191 0.10 34.94 -25.02
N ARG A 192 1.24 35.41 -25.54
CA ARG A 192 2.12 34.65 -26.47
C ARG A 192 3.41 34.20 -25.83
N ARG A 193 3.77 34.76 -24.69
CA ARG A 193 4.97 34.41 -23.92
C ARG A 193 4.53 34.03 -22.53
N ILE A 194 4.68 32.75 -22.20
CA ILE A 194 4.28 32.17 -20.92
C ILE A 194 5.52 31.55 -20.30
N VAL A 195 5.75 31.84 -19.02
CA VAL A 195 6.87 31.27 -18.25
C VAL A 195 6.29 30.53 -17.06
N MET A 196 6.70 29.29 -16.89
CA MET A 196 6.35 28.47 -15.73
C MET A 196 7.54 28.46 -14.75
N LEU A 197 7.29 28.86 -13.50
CA LEU A 197 8.26 28.78 -12.42
C LEU A 197 7.95 27.54 -11.58
N THR A 198 8.91 26.61 -11.51
CA THR A 198 8.79 25.41 -10.69
C THR A 198 9.95 25.32 -9.71
N GLN A 199 9.75 24.64 -8.59
CA GLN A 199 10.84 24.31 -7.68
C GLN A 199 11.76 23.28 -8.35
N LYS A 200 13.08 23.43 -8.20
CA LYS A 200 14.04 22.40 -8.61
C LYS A 200 13.96 21.22 -7.63
N THR A 201 12.99 20.36 -7.78
CA THR A 201 12.83 19.15 -6.97
C THR A 201 12.91 17.92 -7.86
N ARG A 202 13.26 16.78 -7.28
CA ARG A 202 13.27 15.47 -7.96
C ARG A 202 12.11 14.60 -7.46
N ARG A 203 10.97 15.21 -7.18
CA ARG A 203 9.77 14.43 -6.79
C ARG A 203 9.15 13.80 -8.01
N ALA A 204 8.51 12.65 -7.83
CA ALA A 204 7.91 11.90 -8.93
C ALA A 204 6.93 12.75 -9.77
N GLY A 205 6.05 13.52 -9.12
CA GLY A 205 5.08 14.38 -9.80
C GLY A 205 5.69 15.55 -10.58
N ASP A 206 6.89 16.01 -10.20
CA ASP A 206 7.61 17.07 -10.93
C ASP A 206 8.33 16.52 -12.18
N LEU A 207 8.49 15.21 -12.30
CA LEU A 207 9.11 14.55 -13.46
C LEU A 207 8.11 14.26 -14.57
N GLU A 208 6.80 14.27 -14.27
CA GLU A 208 5.72 13.96 -15.21
C GLU A 208 5.00 15.23 -15.73
N SER A 209 5.31 16.40 -15.17
CA SER A 209 4.76 17.68 -15.61
C SER A 209 5.58 18.27 -16.74
#